data_604eb7f25cdac64142a4ff3fb966fa73
#
_entry.id   604eb7f25cdac64142a4ff3fb966fa73
#
_cell.length_a   1.000
_cell.length_b   1.000
_cell.length_c   1.000
_cell.angle_alpha   90.00
_cell.angle_beta   90.00
_cell.angle_gamma   90.00
#
_symmetry.space_group_name_H-M   'P 1'
#
loop_
_entity.id
_entity.type
_entity.pdbx_description
1 polymer ?
#
loop_
_entity_poly.entity_id
_entity_poly.type
_entity_poly.pdbx_seq_one_letter_code
_entity_poly.pdbx_strand_id
1 'polypeptide(L)'
;SRGLGDVYKRQSLTNVLAPFDYKFVKQKGNMYKLKAYEYPRRTDADGEKMLAYLNTLYTDRQSFQLRADSLKKEVRQRLGIDTLLAQCVKSKPILSKIRKFDGYTVQNFALETLPGLYVCGSIYTPQSKGKHALIICPNGHFGGGRYREDQQQRMGTLARMGAVCVDYDLFGWGESALQVGSAAHRSSAAHTIQAMNGLLILDYMLAFRKDIDTSRIGTNGGSGGGTHAVLLSVLDDRFTASAPVVSLASHFDGGCPCESGMPIQLSAGGTCNAELAATFAPRPQLILSLIHISEPTR
;
A
#
# COMPACT_ATOMS: atom_id res chain seq x y z
N SER A 1 -12.21 -15.10 35.90
CA SER A 1 -12.94 -15.23 34.59
C SER A 1 -13.56 -13.92 34.04
N ARG A 2 -13.24 -12.76 34.63
CA ARG A 2 -13.73 -11.45 34.12
C ARG A 2 -12.88 -10.89 32.94
N GLY A 3 -11.77 -11.50 32.62
CA GLY A 3 -10.81 -10.93 31.67
C GLY A 3 -11.10 -11.21 30.18
N LEU A 4 -11.46 -12.43 29.83
CA LEU A 4 -11.60 -12.83 28.41
C LEU A 4 -12.79 -12.17 27.72
N GLY A 5 -13.95 -12.12 28.35
CA GLY A 5 -15.14 -11.49 27.76
C GLY A 5 -14.99 -9.98 27.51
N ASP A 6 -14.23 -9.27 28.36
CA ASP A 6 -13.93 -7.84 28.18
C ASP A 6 -12.90 -7.60 27.07
N VAL A 7 -11.95 -8.50 26.89
CA VAL A 7 -10.95 -8.44 25.81
C VAL A 7 -11.63 -8.62 24.45
N TYR A 8 -12.49 -9.64 24.30
CA TYR A 8 -13.22 -9.88 23.04
C TYR A 8 -14.17 -8.74 22.68
N LYS A 9 -14.88 -8.17 23.65
CA LYS A 9 -15.76 -7.01 23.42
C LYS A 9 -14.97 -5.77 23.01
N ARG A 10 -13.81 -5.54 23.62
CA ARG A 10 -12.92 -4.41 23.25
C ARG A 10 -12.36 -4.59 21.85
N GLN A 11 -11.91 -5.80 21.52
CA GLN A 11 -11.41 -6.12 20.17
C GLN A 11 -12.50 -5.89 19.12
N SER A 12 -13.72 -6.37 19.37
CA SER A 12 -14.86 -6.20 18.44
C SER A 12 -15.22 -4.72 18.24
N LEU A 13 -15.28 -3.92 19.31
CA LEU A 13 -15.55 -2.48 19.23
C LEU A 13 -14.42 -1.74 18.51
N THR A 14 -13.16 -2.11 18.74
CA THR A 14 -12.03 -1.52 18.04
C THR A 14 -12.10 -1.83 16.53
N ASN A 15 -12.41 -3.07 16.17
CA ASN A 15 -12.52 -3.48 14.77
C ASN A 15 -13.67 -2.76 14.03
N VAL A 16 -14.73 -2.42 14.74
CA VAL A 16 -15.86 -1.65 14.18
C VAL A 16 -15.55 -0.16 14.05
N LEU A 17 -14.84 0.41 15.01
CA LEU A 17 -14.64 1.86 15.10
C LEU A 17 -13.38 2.36 14.39
N ALA A 18 -12.31 1.56 14.35
CA ALA A 18 -11.06 1.94 13.72
C ALA A 18 -11.20 2.31 12.22
N PRO A 19 -12.02 1.61 11.40
CA PRO A 19 -12.26 1.99 10.02
C PRO A 19 -12.90 3.37 9.83
N PHE A 20 -13.48 3.94 10.89
CA PHE A 20 -14.10 5.27 10.89
C PHE A 20 -13.29 6.32 11.65
N ASP A 21 -12.04 6.02 11.99
CA ASP A 21 -11.15 6.89 12.76
C ASP A 21 -11.67 7.25 14.16
N TYR A 22 -12.39 6.32 14.77
CA TYR A 22 -12.86 6.45 16.13
C TYR A 22 -12.31 5.37 17.06
N LYS A 23 -12.09 5.75 18.31
CA LYS A 23 -11.83 4.84 19.42
C LYS A 23 -12.88 5.04 20.52
N PHE A 24 -13.11 4.03 21.30
CA PHE A 24 -13.92 4.16 22.50
C PHE A 24 -13.04 4.29 23.75
N VAL A 25 -13.46 5.12 24.66
CA VAL A 25 -12.82 5.29 25.97
C VAL A 25 -13.84 4.94 27.04
N LYS A 26 -13.52 3.93 27.85
CA LYS A 26 -14.39 3.51 28.95
C LYS A 26 -14.53 4.65 29.96
N GLN A 27 -15.75 4.94 30.32
CA GLN A 27 -16.14 5.85 31.40
C GLN A 27 -16.50 5.04 32.66
N LYS A 28 -17.06 5.68 33.65
CA LYS A 28 -17.59 4.98 34.86
C LYS A 28 -18.71 4.01 34.47
N GLY A 29 -18.69 2.81 35.05
CA GLY A 29 -19.66 1.76 34.76
C GLY A 29 -19.52 1.16 33.37
N ASN A 30 -20.64 0.97 32.66
CA ASN A 30 -20.70 0.40 31.31
C ASN A 30 -20.81 1.46 30.21
N MET A 31 -20.49 2.72 30.49
CA MET A 31 -20.50 3.79 29.50
C MET A 31 -19.19 3.88 28.77
N TYR A 32 -19.27 4.18 27.47
CA TYR A 32 -18.14 4.42 26.61
C TYR A 32 -18.33 5.74 25.84
N LYS A 33 -17.26 6.53 25.78
CA LYS A 33 -17.22 7.76 24.99
C LYS A 33 -16.46 7.50 23.71
N LEU A 34 -17.03 7.87 22.56
CA LEU A 34 -16.32 7.89 21.28
C LEU A 34 -15.38 9.10 21.24
N LYS A 35 -14.16 8.88 20.79
CA LYS A 35 -13.17 9.92 20.53
C LYS A 35 -12.56 9.67 19.17
N ALA A 36 -12.10 10.72 18.49
CA ALA A 36 -11.28 10.57 17.31
C ALA A 36 -10.08 9.67 17.63
N TYR A 37 -9.76 8.77 16.71
CA TYR A 37 -8.63 7.88 16.85
C TYR A 37 -7.36 8.63 16.49
N GLU A 38 -6.45 8.75 17.43
CA GLU A 38 -5.09 9.16 17.17
C GLU A 38 -4.25 7.90 17.05
N TYR A 39 -3.59 7.73 15.92
CA TYR A 39 -2.69 6.61 15.70
C TYR A 39 -1.55 6.69 16.71
N PRO A 40 -1.35 5.67 17.56
CA PRO A 40 -0.30 5.72 18.55
C PRO A 40 1.06 5.69 17.83
N ARG A 41 1.90 6.65 18.16
CA ARG A 41 3.31 6.56 17.80
C ARG A 41 3.93 5.41 18.59
N ARG A 42 4.69 4.60 17.92
CA ARG A 42 5.46 3.52 18.53
C ARG A 42 6.90 3.95 18.64
N THR A 43 7.55 3.53 19.70
CA THR A 43 8.98 3.80 19.95
C THR A 43 9.83 2.67 19.38
N ASP A 44 11.15 2.88 19.32
CA ASP A 44 12.11 1.82 18.96
C ASP A 44 11.96 0.60 19.86
N ALA A 45 11.74 0.80 21.16
CA ALA A 45 11.47 -0.28 22.11
C ALA A 45 10.20 -1.08 21.79
N ASP A 46 9.17 -0.44 21.21
CA ASP A 46 7.97 -1.14 20.71
C ASP A 46 8.29 -1.94 19.46
N GLY A 47 9.20 -1.44 18.62
CA GLY A 47 9.72 -2.14 17.45
C GLY A 47 10.52 -3.38 17.85
N GLU A 48 11.41 -3.27 18.82
CA GLU A 48 12.18 -4.40 19.36
C GLU A 48 11.27 -5.48 19.96
N LYS A 49 10.26 -5.08 20.73
CA LYS A 49 9.24 -6.02 21.25
C LYS A 49 8.47 -6.72 20.13
N MET A 50 8.12 -5.98 19.07
CA MET A 50 7.47 -6.58 17.92
C MET A 50 8.37 -7.62 17.25
N LEU A 51 9.63 -7.31 16.98
CA LEU A 51 10.56 -8.25 16.37
C LEU A 51 10.80 -9.46 17.25
N ALA A 52 10.95 -9.26 18.57
CA ALA A 52 11.06 -10.37 19.54
C ALA A 52 9.82 -11.27 19.52
N TYR A 53 8.62 -10.67 19.47
CA TYR A 53 7.36 -11.41 19.33
C TYR A 53 7.32 -12.21 18.03
N LEU A 54 7.64 -11.60 16.89
CA LEU A 54 7.63 -12.27 15.59
C LEU A 54 8.61 -13.46 15.55
N ASN A 55 9.76 -13.35 16.18
CA ASN A 55 10.74 -14.43 16.29
C ASN A 55 10.23 -15.66 17.06
N THR A 56 9.13 -15.55 17.80
CA THR A 56 8.51 -16.69 18.50
C THR A 56 7.48 -17.43 17.64
N LEU A 57 7.07 -16.87 16.50
CA LEU A 57 5.92 -17.35 15.73
C LEU A 57 6.28 -18.40 14.69
N TYR A 58 7.53 -18.43 14.25
CA TYR A 58 8.00 -19.37 13.24
C TYR A 58 9.46 -19.73 13.46
N THR A 59 9.79 -21.00 13.30
CA THR A 59 11.14 -21.57 13.53
C THR A 59 11.73 -22.18 12.26
N ASP A 60 10.90 -22.37 11.23
CA ASP A 60 11.28 -22.98 9.97
C ASP A 60 10.48 -22.40 8.81
N ARG A 61 10.82 -22.85 7.60
CA ARG A 61 10.16 -22.40 6.37
C ARG A 61 8.66 -22.74 6.35
N GLN A 62 8.27 -23.89 6.87
CA GLN A 62 6.88 -24.33 6.84
C GLN A 62 6.00 -23.47 7.75
N SER A 63 6.43 -23.26 8.99
CA SER A 63 5.72 -22.40 9.94
C SER A 63 5.66 -20.95 9.47
N PHE A 64 6.72 -20.44 8.84
CA PHE A 64 6.70 -19.13 8.20
C PHE A 64 5.68 -19.06 7.06
N GLN A 65 5.61 -20.09 6.20
CA GLN A 65 4.63 -20.09 5.10
C GLN A 65 3.19 -20.10 5.64
N LEU A 66 2.88 -20.89 6.64
CA LEU A 66 1.57 -20.88 7.29
C LEU A 66 1.23 -19.50 7.87
N ARG A 67 2.21 -18.86 8.49
CA ARG A 67 2.08 -17.48 8.98
C ARG A 67 1.82 -16.48 7.86
N ALA A 68 2.59 -16.56 6.77
CA ALA A 68 2.44 -15.69 5.60
C ALA A 68 1.06 -15.82 4.96
N ASP A 69 0.55 -17.04 4.81
CA ASP A 69 -0.77 -17.31 4.24
C ASP A 69 -1.90 -16.74 5.15
N SER A 70 -1.75 -16.90 6.47
CA SER A 70 -2.66 -16.30 7.45
C SER A 70 -2.65 -14.78 7.36
N LEU A 71 -1.47 -14.16 7.28
CA LEU A 71 -1.32 -12.72 7.14
C LEU A 71 -1.98 -12.19 5.86
N LYS A 72 -1.70 -12.80 4.70
CA LYS A 72 -2.32 -12.41 3.43
C LYS A 72 -3.85 -12.45 3.51
N LYS A 73 -4.39 -13.52 4.08
CA LYS A 73 -5.84 -13.69 4.27
C LYS A 73 -6.42 -12.61 5.18
N GLU A 74 -5.82 -12.41 6.35
CA GLU A 74 -6.35 -11.45 7.34
C GLU A 74 -6.17 -10.01 6.90
N VAL A 75 -5.08 -9.64 6.21
CA VAL A 75 -4.89 -8.32 5.62
C VAL A 75 -6.03 -8.00 4.65
N ARG A 76 -6.38 -8.94 3.74
CA ARG A 76 -7.51 -8.77 2.83
C ARG A 76 -8.83 -8.56 3.58
N GLN A 77 -9.07 -9.35 4.62
CA GLN A 77 -10.29 -9.26 5.44
C GLN A 77 -10.37 -7.92 6.20
N ARG A 78 -9.27 -7.50 6.82
CA ARG A 78 -9.21 -6.26 7.61
C ARG A 78 -9.34 -5.00 6.76
N LEU A 79 -8.83 -5.03 5.54
CA LEU A 79 -9.06 -3.98 4.57
C LEU A 79 -10.50 -3.99 4.02
N GLY A 80 -11.20 -5.12 4.10
CA GLY A 80 -12.47 -5.29 3.39
C GLY A 80 -12.29 -5.20 1.86
N ILE A 81 -11.08 -5.51 1.36
CA ILE A 81 -10.69 -5.20 -0.02
C ILE A 81 -11.54 -5.96 -1.04
N ASP A 82 -11.93 -7.21 -0.76
CA ASP A 82 -12.72 -8.03 -1.68
C ASP A 82 -14.14 -7.48 -1.83
N THR A 83 -14.74 -7.01 -0.74
CA THR A 83 -16.05 -6.35 -0.76
C THR A 83 -15.99 -5.05 -1.54
N LEU A 84 -14.90 -4.28 -1.38
CA LEU A 84 -14.72 -3.03 -2.09
C LEU A 84 -14.47 -3.24 -3.58
N LEU A 85 -13.64 -4.20 -3.95
CA LEU A 85 -13.39 -4.58 -5.35
C LEU A 85 -14.65 -5.04 -6.07
N ALA A 86 -15.57 -5.72 -5.36
CA ALA A 86 -16.86 -6.12 -5.91
C ALA A 86 -17.79 -4.94 -6.25
N GLN A 87 -17.55 -3.76 -5.66
CA GLN A 87 -18.31 -2.53 -5.92
C GLN A 87 -17.67 -1.65 -7.00
N CYS A 88 -16.49 -2.01 -7.49
CA CYS A 88 -15.76 -1.21 -8.46
C CYS A 88 -16.45 -1.20 -9.82
N VAL A 89 -16.39 -0.05 -10.46
CA VAL A 89 -16.95 0.12 -11.81
C VAL A 89 -15.96 -0.36 -12.86
N LYS A 90 -16.47 -0.95 -13.94
CA LYS A 90 -15.68 -1.34 -15.11
C LYS A 90 -15.81 -0.26 -16.17
N SER A 91 -15.13 0.87 -16.00
CA SER A 91 -15.15 1.97 -16.93
C SER A 91 -13.89 2.00 -17.80
N LYS A 92 -14.00 2.66 -18.95
CA LYS A 92 -12.81 3.05 -19.72
C LYS A 92 -12.19 4.28 -19.09
N PRO A 93 -10.86 4.36 -18.94
CA PRO A 93 -10.23 5.54 -18.39
C PRO A 93 -10.36 6.73 -19.33
N ILE A 94 -10.40 7.90 -18.74
CA ILE A 94 -10.19 9.15 -19.45
C ILE A 94 -8.68 9.28 -19.70
N LEU A 95 -8.29 9.45 -20.96
CA LEU A 95 -6.88 9.50 -21.36
C LEU A 95 -6.53 10.88 -21.92
N SER A 96 -5.39 11.42 -21.52
CA SER A 96 -4.83 12.63 -22.12
C SER A 96 -4.23 12.35 -23.53
N LYS A 97 -3.85 13.41 -24.23
CA LYS A 97 -2.97 13.26 -25.41
C LYS A 97 -1.63 12.64 -24.99
N ILE A 98 -1.09 11.79 -25.86
CA ILE A 98 0.24 11.20 -25.67
C ILE A 98 1.30 12.28 -25.90
N ARG A 99 2.20 12.43 -24.94
CA ARG A 99 3.41 13.27 -25.03
C ARG A 99 4.59 12.38 -25.36
N LYS A 100 5.41 12.82 -26.31
CA LYS A 100 6.60 12.09 -26.73
C LYS A 100 7.85 12.70 -26.09
N PHE A 101 8.71 11.83 -25.59
CA PHE A 101 10.02 12.16 -25.04
C PHE A 101 11.08 11.27 -25.69
N ASP A 102 12.35 11.55 -25.43
CA ASP A 102 13.44 10.72 -25.91
C ASP A 102 13.39 9.31 -25.28
N GLY A 103 13.13 8.30 -26.10
CA GLY A 103 13.07 6.89 -25.73
C GLY A 103 11.75 6.42 -25.09
N TYR A 104 10.77 7.30 -24.79
CA TYR A 104 9.49 6.92 -24.20
C TYR A 104 8.36 7.90 -24.52
N THR A 105 7.15 7.51 -24.17
CA THR A 105 5.96 8.38 -24.21
C THR A 105 5.30 8.44 -22.85
N VAL A 106 4.54 9.51 -22.59
CA VAL A 106 3.75 9.69 -21.36
C VAL A 106 2.31 9.98 -21.70
N GLN A 107 1.40 9.30 -21.06
CA GLN A 107 -0.04 9.55 -21.17
C GLN A 107 -0.67 9.57 -19.77
N ASN A 108 -1.31 10.68 -19.40
CA ASN A 108 -2.06 10.73 -18.15
C ASN A 108 -3.39 10.02 -18.30
N PHE A 109 -3.88 9.46 -17.20
CA PHE A 109 -5.18 8.80 -17.13
C PHE A 109 -5.93 9.20 -15.86
N ALA A 110 -7.26 9.10 -15.95
CA ALA A 110 -8.16 9.06 -14.80
C ALA A 110 -9.03 7.80 -14.95
N LEU A 111 -8.88 6.84 -14.06
CA LEU A 111 -9.64 5.60 -14.04
C LEU A 111 -10.68 5.67 -12.94
N GLU A 112 -11.96 5.58 -13.31
CA GLU A 112 -13.03 5.48 -12.33
C GLU A 112 -12.95 4.14 -11.61
N THR A 113 -12.86 4.17 -10.30
CA THR A 113 -12.68 2.99 -9.45
C THR A 113 -13.95 2.66 -8.67
N LEU A 114 -14.57 3.64 -8.06
CA LEU A 114 -15.92 3.57 -7.50
C LEU A 114 -16.80 4.62 -8.19
N PRO A 115 -18.13 4.54 -8.10
CA PRO A 115 -19.00 5.52 -8.75
C PRO A 115 -18.63 6.96 -8.39
N GLY A 116 -18.17 7.72 -9.37
CA GLY A 116 -17.73 9.12 -9.22
C GLY A 116 -16.35 9.31 -8.57
N LEU A 117 -15.62 8.25 -8.24
CA LEU A 117 -14.28 8.32 -7.68
C LEU A 117 -13.23 7.84 -8.70
N TYR A 118 -12.25 8.68 -8.96
CA TYR A 118 -11.20 8.41 -9.95
C TYR A 118 -9.83 8.33 -9.30
N VAL A 119 -9.03 7.33 -9.71
CA VAL A 119 -7.58 7.36 -9.51
C VAL A 119 -6.92 8.02 -10.71
N CYS A 120 -6.05 9.00 -10.44
CA CYS A 120 -5.30 9.72 -11.45
C CYS A 120 -3.86 9.24 -11.49
N GLY A 121 -3.31 9.10 -12.68
CA GLY A 121 -1.95 8.62 -12.86
C GLY A 121 -1.35 8.98 -14.22
N SER A 122 -0.14 8.50 -14.45
CA SER A 122 0.63 8.68 -15.68
C SER A 122 1.22 7.34 -16.13
N ILE A 123 0.98 6.97 -17.39
CA ILE A 123 1.55 5.77 -18.01
C ILE A 123 2.78 6.20 -18.83
N TYR A 124 3.93 5.66 -18.48
CA TYR A 124 5.18 5.80 -19.20
C TYR A 124 5.39 4.55 -20.04
N THR A 125 5.48 4.72 -21.32
CA THR A 125 5.59 3.60 -22.28
C THR A 125 6.90 3.71 -23.06
N PRO A 126 7.75 2.65 -23.06
CA PRO A 126 8.98 2.64 -23.86
C PRO A 126 8.67 2.70 -25.36
N GLN A 127 9.60 3.23 -26.14
CA GLN A 127 9.50 3.22 -27.61
C GLN A 127 10.04 1.91 -28.24
N SER A 128 10.70 1.06 -27.46
CA SER A 128 11.14 -0.27 -27.91
C SER A 128 9.95 -1.15 -28.29
N LYS A 129 10.18 -2.07 -29.22
CA LYS A 129 9.16 -3.05 -29.64
C LYS A 129 9.22 -4.30 -28.76
N GLY A 130 8.12 -5.04 -28.72
CA GLY A 130 8.04 -6.34 -28.06
C GLY A 130 7.24 -6.31 -26.74
N LYS A 131 7.50 -7.30 -25.91
CA LYS A 131 6.87 -7.42 -24.59
C LYS A 131 7.69 -6.67 -23.53
N HIS A 132 6.99 -5.96 -22.66
CA HIS A 132 7.57 -5.11 -21.63
C HIS A 132 7.22 -5.60 -20.23
N ALA A 133 8.13 -5.47 -19.29
CA ALA A 133 7.78 -5.55 -17.89
C ALA A 133 6.77 -4.44 -17.54
N LEU A 134 5.88 -4.71 -16.60
CA LEU A 134 4.97 -3.71 -16.02
C LEU A 134 5.42 -3.36 -14.61
N ILE A 135 5.54 -2.08 -14.29
CA ILE A 135 5.85 -1.60 -12.94
C ILE A 135 4.74 -0.69 -12.47
N ILE A 136 4.04 -1.10 -11.42
CA ILE A 136 3.01 -0.29 -10.74
C ILE A 136 3.69 0.51 -9.64
N CYS A 137 3.60 1.84 -9.72
CA CYS A 137 4.36 2.76 -8.90
C CYS A 137 3.41 3.65 -8.08
N PRO A 138 2.94 3.20 -6.90
CA PRO A 138 2.25 4.09 -5.98
C PRO A 138 3.18 5.25 -5.57
N ASN A 139 2.65 6.46 -5.60
CA ASN A 139 3.42 7.66 -5.23
C ASN A 139 3.52 7.80 -3.71
N GLY A 140 4.50 8.55 -3.22
CA GLY A 140 4.64 8.93 -1.81
C GLY A 140 4.06 10.32 -1.52
N HIS A 141 4.24 10.79 -0.28
CA HIS A 141 3.77 12.09 0.18
C HIS A 141 4.69 13.23 -0.28
N PHE A 142 4.94 13.30 -1.55
CA PHE A 142 5.83 14.32 -2.11
C PHE A 142 5.06 15.58 -2.50
N GLY A 143 5.61 16.74 -2.22
CA GLY A 143 5.12 18.00 -2.80
C GLY A 143 5.19 17.92 -4.33
N GLY A 144 4.10 18.27 -5.01
CA GLY A 144 3.98 18.10 -6.46
C GLY A 144 3.57 16.67 -6.91
N GLY A 145 3.50 15.68 -5.98
CA GLY A 145 3.05 14.32 -6.28
C GLY A 145 3.87 13.70 -7.41
N ARG A 146 3.19 13.01 -8.33
CA ARG A 146 3.83 12.38 -9.51
C ARG A 146 4.44 13.38 -10.51
N TYR A 147 4.15 14.67 -10.40
CA TYR A 147 4.74 15.72 -11.24
C TYR A 147 6.06 16.25 -10.72
N ARG A 148 6.51 15.82 -9.55
CA ARG A 148 7.81 16.14 -9.02
C ARG A 148 8.92 15.64 -9.96
N GLU A 149 9.94 16.43 -10.18
CA GLU A 149 10.97 16.17 -11.19
C GLU A 149 11.65 14.81 -11.01
N ASP A 150 12.09 14.46 -9.82
CA ASP A 150 12.75 13.18 -9.53
C ASP A 150 11.82 11.97 -9.77
N GLN A 151 10.50 12.12 -9.54
CA GLN A 151 9.53 11.06 -9.85
C GLN A 151 9.40 10.88 -11.36
N GLN A 152 9.30 11.96 -12.11
CA GLN A 152 9.25 11.90 -13.58
C GLN A 152 10.55 11.35 -14.17
N GLN A 153 11.71 11.74 -13.64
CA GLN A 153 13.02 11.21 -14.07
C GLN A 153 13.11 9.70 -13.79
N ARG A 154 12.69 9.25 -12.62
CA ARG A 154 12.64 7.82 -12.27
C ARG A 154 11.79 7.04 -13.24
N MET A 155 10.56 7.49 -13.50
CA MET A 155 9.63 6.83 -14.42
C MET A 155 10.18 6.83 -15.85
N GLY A 156 10.70 7.95 -16.33
CA GLY A 156 11.32 8.07 -17.65
C GLY A 156 12.54 7.16 -17.81
N THR A 157 13.36 7.02 -16.77
CA THR A 157 14.51 6.11 -16.76
C THR A 157 14.07 4.66 -16.87
N LEU A 158 13.11 4.22 -16.06
CA LEU A 158 12.56 2.86 -16.11
C LEU A 158 11.93 2.57 -17.49
N ALA A 159 11.26 3.57 -18.09
CA ALA A 159 10.69 3.42 -19.42
C ALA A 159 11.78 3.30 -20.51
N ARG A 160 12.87 4.09 -20.42
CA ARG A 160 14.04 3.91 -21.32
C ARG A 160 14.70 2.54 -21.17
N MET A 161 14.67 1.96 -19.97
CA MET A 161 15.14 0.59 -19.71
C MET A 161 14.20 -0.48 -20.25
N GLY A 162 13.05 -0.10 -20.83
CA GLY A 162 12.13 -1.02 -21.50
C GLY A 162 10.91 -1.46 -20.67
N ALA A 163 10.65 -0.85 -19.52
CA ALA A 163 9.45 -1.15 -18.72
C ALA A 163 8.31 -0.19 -19.05
N VAL A 164 7.07 -0.69 -19.05
CA VAL A 164 5.88 0.14 -18.92
C VAL A 164 5.69 0.45 -17.45
N CYS A 165 5.69 1.75 -17.10
CA CYS A 165 5.53 2.18 -15.71
C CYS A 165 4.23 2.95 -15.54
N VAL A 166 3.53 2.70 -14.45
CA VAL A 166 2.30 3.41 -14.08
C VAL A 166 2.50 4.06 -12.73
N ASP A 167 2.63 5.38 -12.73
CA ASP A 167 2.72 6.20 -11.52
C ASP A 167 1.34 6.79 -11.22
N TYR A 168 0.87 6.70 -9.98
CA TYR A 168 -0.47 7.17 -9.60
C TYR A 168 -0.49 7.85 -8.22
N ASP A 169 -1.43 8.78 -8.08
CA ASP A 169 -1.56 9.59 -6.87
C ASP A 169 -2.15 8.81 -5.71
N LEU A 170 -1.71 9.12 -4.51
CA LEU A 170 -2.35 8.67 -3.27
C LEU A 170 -3.75 9.28 -3.14
N PHE A 171 -4.66 8.55 -2.49
CA PHE A 171 -6.02 9.05 -2.22
C PHE A 171 -5.98 10.30 -1.34
N GLY A 172 -6.67 11.36 -1.78
CA GLY A 172 -6.65 12.68 -1.14
C GLY A 172 -5.31 13.42 -1.24
N TRP A 173 -4.42 13.03 -2.18
CA TRP A 173 -3.15 13.68 -2.48
C TRP A 173 -3.01 13.92 -4.00
N GLY A 174 -2.16 14.85 -4.42
CA GLY A 174 -2.04 15.18 -5.84
C GLY A 174 -3.39 15.56 -6.46
N GLU A 175 -3.71 15.06 -7.64
CA GLU A 175 -4.99 15.33 -8.32
C GLU A 175 -6.19 14.67 -7.62
N SER A 176 -5.99 13.59 -6.86
CA SER A 176 -7.04 12.99 -6.05
C SER A 176 -7.61 13.97 -5.02
N ALA A 177 -6.79 14.88 -4.50
CA ALA A 177 -7.24 15.91 -3.56
C ALA A 177 -8.27 16.89 -4.17
N LEU A 178 -8.28 17.05 -5.50
CA LEU A 178 -9.28 17.88 -6.19
C LEU A 178 -10.69 17.28 -6.13
N GLN A 179 -10.79 15.96 -5.95
CA GLN A 179 -12.07 15.24 -5.89
C GLN A 179 -12.60 15.16 -4.45
N VAL A 180 -11.74 14.79 -3.52
CA VAL A 180 -12.17 14.39 -2.17
C VAL A 180 -11.63 15.31 -1.06
N GLY A 181 -10.78 16.27 -1.42
CA GLY A 181 -10.08 17.13 -0.48
C GLY A 181 -8.91 16.41 0.22
N SER A 182 -7.92 17.19 0.69
CA SER A 182 -6.73 16.64 1.35
C SER A 182 -7.01 16.01 2.73
N ALA A 183 -8.11 16.39 3.38
CA ALA A 183 -8.51 15.82 4.66
C ALA A 183 -8.86 14.32 4.54
N ALA A 184 -9.38 13.88 3.38
CA ALA A 184 -9.71 12.48 3.11
C ALA A 184 -8.47 11.56 3.19
N HIS A 185 -7.27 12.09 2.92
CA HIS A 185 -6.03 11.35 3.03
C HIS A 185 -5.72 10.85 4.46
N ARG A 186 -6.25 11.52 5.46
CA ARG A 186 -6.05 11.16 6.87
C ARG A 186 -7.08 10.19 7.41
N SER A 187 -8.03 9.75 6.57
CA SER A 187 -9.02 8.75 6.95
C SER A 187 -8.42 7.34 6.88
N SER A 188 -8.95 6.42 7.70
CA SER A 188 -8.60 5.00 7.62
C SER A 188 -8.98 4.37 6.27
N ALA A 189 -9.99 4.90 5.60
CA ALA A 189 -10.40 4.48 4.26
C ALA A 189 -9.31 4.72 3.20
N ALA A 190 -8.44 5.72 3.40
CA ALA A 190 -7.36 6.04 2.46
C ALA A 190 -6.47 4.82 2.17
N HIS A 191 -6.11 4.06 3.19
CA HIS A 191 -5.27 2.87 3.06
C HIS A 191 -5.92 1.81 2.13
N THR A 192 -7.19 1.49 2.37
CA THR A 192 -7.93 0.52 1.55
C THR A 192 -8.15 1.02 0.13
N ILE A 193 -8.56 2.28 -0.04
CA ILE A 193 -8.80 2.86 -1.38
C ILE A 193 -7.51 2.90 -2.20
N GLN A 194 -6.38 3.24 -1.60
CA GLN A 194 -5.09 3.25 -2.29
C GLN A 194 -4.66 1.86 -2.74
N ALA A 195 -4.86 0.84 -1.90
CA ALA A 195 -4.61 -0.55 -2.27
C ALA A 195 -5.53 -0.99 -3.42
N MET A 196 -6.83 -0.71 -3.32
CA MET A 196 -7.80 -0.97 -4.38
C MET A 196 -7.39 -0.31 -5.70
N ASN A 197 -7.01 0.96 -5.67
CA ASN A 197 -6.59 1.71 -6.84
C ASN A 197 -5.42 1.02 -7.56
N GLY A 198 -4.40 0.57 -6.82
CA GLY A 198 -3.27 -0.14 -7.38
C GLY A 198 -3.64 -1.47 -8.03
N LEU A 199 -4.55 -2.25 -7.42
CA LEU A 199 -5.05 -3.50 -7.97
C LEU A 199 -5.88 -3.26 -9.24
N LEU A 200 -6.74 -2.24 -9.26
CA LEU A 200 -7.55 -1.91 -10.45
C LEU A 200 -6.69 -1.38 -11.60
N ILE A 201 -5.64 -0.61 -11.32
CA ILE A 201 -4.66 -0.20 -12.33
C ILE A 201 -3.97 -1.43 -12.92
N LEU A 202 -3.57 -2.39 -12.10
CA LEU A 202 -2.99 -3.65 -12.58
C LEU A 202 -3.97 -4.39 -13.50
N ASP A 203 -5.22 -4.56 -13.07
CA ASP A 203 -6.27 -5.21 -13.86
C ASP A 203 -6.49 -4.49 -15.21
N TYR A 204 -6.58 -3.16 -15.17
CA TYR A 204 -6.73 -2.35 -16.38
C TYR A 204 -5.55 -2.55 -17.35
N MET A 205 -4.32 -2.45 -16.84
CA MET A 205 -3.13 -2.59 -17.67
C MET A 205 -3.06 -3.97 -18.33
N LEU A 206 -3.37 -5.03 -17.61
CA LEU A 206 -3.35 -6.40 -18.15
C LEU A 206 -4.49 -6.66 -19.15
N ALA A 207 -5.65 -6.04 -18.95
CA ALA A 207 -6.79 -6.19 -19.84
C ALA A 207 -6.58 -5.46 -21.19
N PHE A 208 -6.02 -4.25 -21.15
CA PHE A 208 -5.98 -3.36 -22.33
C PHE A 208 -4.62 -3.30 -23.04
N ARG A 209 -3.52 -3.73 -22.39
CA ARG A 209 -2.17 -3.70 -22.95
C ARG A 209 -1.71 -5.11 -23.33
N LYS A 210 -1.61 -5.34 -24.64
CA LYS A 210 -1.15 -6.64 -25.19
C LYS A 210 0.38 -6.77 -25.24
N ASP A 211 1.10 -5.67 -25.05
CA ASP A 211 2.55 -5.59 -25.01
C ASP A 211 3.16 -5.80 -23.60
N ILE A 212 2.35 -6.11 -22.59
CA ILE A 212 2.85 -6.48 -21.26
C ILE A 212 3.27 -7.95 -21.22
N ASP A 213 4.41 -8.19 -20.61
CA ASP A 213 4.87 -9.52 -20.21
C ASP A 213 4.34 -9.83 -18.80
N THR A 214 3.35 -10.70 -18.72
CA THR A 214 2.68 -11.06 -17.47
C THR A 214 3.57 -11.84 -16.50
N SER A 215 4.73 -12.32 -16.95
CA SER A 215 5.73 -12.95 -16.07
C SER A 215 6.67 -11.93 -15.39
N ARG A 216 6.60 -10.65 -15.77
CA ARG A 216 7.46 -9.57 -15.27
C ARG A 216 6.63 -8.38 -14.80
N ILE A 217 5.96 -8.54 -13.68
CA ILE A 217 5.14 -7.49 -13.05
C ILE A 217 5.78 -7.09 -11.74
N GLY A 218 6.19 -5.84 -11.63
CA GLY A 218 6.82 -5.29 -10.44
C GLY A 218 5.98 -4.20 -9.77
N THR A 219 6.31 -3.93 -8.50
CA THR A 219 5.84 -2.75 -7.80
C THR A 219 7.00 -2.00 -7.17
N ASN A 220 6.96 -0.66 -7.20
CA ASN A 220 8.00 0.20 -6.64
C ASN A 220 7.38 1.51 -6.14
N GLY A 221 7.78 1.95 -4.97
CA GLY A 221 7.34 3.23 -4.43
C GLY A 221 8.16 3.66 -3.23
N GLY A 222 8.16 4.96 -2.94
CA GLY A 222 8.89 5.53 -1.80
C GLY A 222 7.94 6.09 -0.73
N SER A 223 8.32 5.99 0.58
CA SER A 223 7.51 6.47 1.69
C SER A 223 6.12 5.82 1.70
N GLY A 224 5.03 6.58 1.69
CA GLY A 224 3.69 6.04 1.53
C GLY A 224 3.54 5.12 0.31
N GLY A 225 4.19 5.46 -0.80
CA GLY A 225 4.26 4.58 -1.96
C GLY A 225 5.02 3.27 -1.69
N GLY A 226 6.04 3.31 -0.82
CA GLY A 226 6.76 2.11 -0.38
C GLY A 226 5.87 1.17 0.44
N THR A 227 5.10 1.72 1.37
CA THR A 227 4.10 0.95 2.13
C THR A 227 3.09 0.30 1.19
N HIS A 228 2.60 1.04 0.19
CA HIS A 228 1.67 0.49 -0.78
C HIS A 228 2.32 -0.51 -1.75
N ALA A 229 3.60 -0.37 -2.08
CA ALA A 229 4.33 -1.39 -2.83
C ALA A 229 4.41 -2.71 -2.06
N VAL A 230 4.66 -2.67 -0.74
CA VAL A 230 4.57 -3.85 0.13
C VAL A 230 3.15 -4.41 0.11
N LEU A 231 2.15 -3.57 0.34
CA LEU A 231 0.77 -4.00 0.45
C LEU A 231 0.25 -4.63 -0.85
N LEU A 232 0.53 -4.06 -2.01
CA LEU A 232 0.17 -4.64 -3.30
C LEU A 232 0.80 -6.02 -3.49
N SER A 233 2.06 -6.20 -3.10
CA SER A 233 2.75 -7.49 -3.20
C SER A 233 2.22 -8.55 -2.22
N VAL A 234 1.62 -8.13 -1.10
CA VAL A 234 0.90 -9.02 -0.17
C VAL A 234 -0.48 -9.42 -0.73
N LEU A 235 -1.18 -8.47 -1.35
CA LEU A 235 -2.56 -8.64 -1.79
C LEU A 235 -2.70 -9.38 -3.13
N ASP A 236 -1.66 -9.39 -3.98
CA ASP A 236 -1.77 -9.94 -5.33
C ASP A 236 -0.51 -10.70 -5.76
N ASP A 237 -0.66 -11.99 -5.98
CA ASP A 237 0.46 -12.87 -6.35
C ASP A 237 0.91 -12.70 -7.81
N ARG A 238 0.24 -11.87 -8.62
CA ARG A 238 0.70 -11.50 -9.97
C ARG A 238 1.96 -10.62 -9.94
N PHE A 239 2.24 -9.93 -8.83
CA PHE A 239 3.51 -9.25 -8.67
C PHE A 239 4.65 -10.24 -8.52
N THR A 240 5.63 -10.18 -9.42
CA THR A 240 6.78 -11.08 -9.48
C THR A 240 8.06 -10.44 -8.91
N ALA A 241 8.07 -9.12 -8.72
CA ALA A 241 9.16 -8.37 -8.09
C ALA A 241 8.62 -7.19 -7.29
N SER A 242 9.33 -6.80 -6.23
CA SER A 242 8.94 -5.66 -5.38
C SER A 242 10.16 -4.84 -4.98
N ALA A 243 10.03 -3.51 -5.01
CA ALA A 243 11.11 -2.60 -4.60
C ALA A 243 10.56 -1.48 -3.69
N PRO A 244 10.18 -1.78 -2.44
CA PRO A 244 9.74 -0.78 -1.48
C PRO A 244 10.94 0.08 -1.01
N VAL A 245 10.71 1.40 -0.95
CA VAL A 245 11.72 2.38 -0.53
C VAL A 245 11.21 3.12 0.69
N VAL A 246 12.00 3.11 1.78
CA VAL A 246 11.72 3.89 3.02
C VAL A 246 10.36 3.59 3.64
N SER A 247 10.03 2.31 3.85
CA SER A 247 8.72 1.91 4.39
C SER A 247 8.76 0.65 5.26
N LEU A 248 9.92 0.00 5.40
CA LEU A 248 10.03 -1.22 6.17
C LEU A 248 10.47 -0.90 7.60
N ALA A 249 9.50 -0.66 8.45
CA ALA A 249 9.72 -0.47 9.88
C ALA A 249 9.09 -1.61 10.67
N SER A 250 9.72 -1.99 11.78
CA SER A 250 9.15 -2.89 12.80
C SER A 250 8.13 -2.16 13.68
N HIS A 251 8.16 -0.85 13.66
CA HIS A 251 7.24 0.03 14.37
C HIS A 251 6.91 1.22 13.48
N PHE A 252 5.88 1.95 13.86
CA PHE A 252 5.44 3.12 13.12
C PHE A 252 5.55 4.34 14.03
N ASP A 253 6.49 5.23 13.74
CA ASP A 253 6.79 6.42 14.54
C ASP A 253 6.17 7.71 13.96
N GLY A 254 5.13 7.63 13.24
CA GLY A 254 4.45 8.80 12.68
C GLY A 254 3.94 8.55 11.28
N GLY A 255 3.78 9.60 10.51
CA GLY A 255 3.18 9.53 9.19
C GLY A 255 1.65 9.63 9.23
N CYS A 256 1.01 9.32 8.14
CA CYS A 256 -0.45 9.38 8.06
C CYS A 256 -1.09 7.97 8.17
N PRO A 257 -2.41 7.88 8.39
CA PRO A 257 -3.12 6.62 8.42
C PRO A 257 -2.92 5.73 7.21
N CYS A 258 -2.63 6.31 6.04
CA CYS A 258 -2.35 5.55 4.82
C CYS A 258 -1.04 4.76 4.86
N GLU A 259 -0.16 5.03 5.82
CA GLU A 259 1.10 4.34 6.06
C GLU A 259 1.11 3.56 7.37
N SER A 260 0.26 3.92 8.33
CA SER A 260 0.30 3.37 9.69
C SER A 260 -0.04 1.89 9.79
N GLY A 261 -0.60 1.33 8.72
CA GLY A 261 -0.95 -0.08 8.67
C GLY A 261 -2.13 -0.51 9.54
N MET A 262 -2.80 0.42 10.22
CA MET A 262 -4.04 0.11 10.95
C MET A 262 -5.23 0.02 9.97
N PRO A 263 -6.08 -0.99 10.03
CA PRO A 263 -6.09 -2.11 10.99
C PRO A 263 -5.16 -3.29 10.63
N ILE A 264 -4.38 -3.20 9.57
CA ILE A 264 -3.54 -4.30 9.03
C ILE A 264 -2.55 -4.81 10.09
N GLN A 265 -1.94 -3.90 10.86
CA GLN A 265 -0.98 -4.27 11.91
C GLN A 265 -1.55 -5.17 13.01
N LEU A 266 -2.87 -5.32 13.08
CA LEU A 266 -3.54 -6.24 13.99
C LEU A 266 -3.73 -7.65 13.40
N SER A 267 -3.33 -7.87 12.15
CA SER A 267 -3.49 -9.16 11.47
C SER A 267 -2.69 -10.24 12.17
N ALA A 268 -3.29 -11.42 12.27
CA ALA A 268 -2.70 -12.64 12.83
C ALA A 268 -2.07 -12.44 14.23
N GLY A 269 -2.72 -11.63 15.08
CA GLY A 269 -2.25 -11.34 16.44
C GLY A 269 -1.19 -10.25 16.54
N GLY A 270 -0.86 -9.59 15.44
CA GLY A 270 0.11 -8.50 15.35
C GLY A 270 1.15 -8.75 14.26
N THR A 271 1.44 -7.70 13.49
CA THR A 271 2.44 -7.70 12.42
C THR A 271 3.05 -6.31 12.25
N CYS A 272 4.03 -6.19 11.37
CA CYS A 272 4.64 -4.94 10.97
C CYS A 272 4.99 -4.94 9.47
N ASN A 273 5.37 -3.79 8.92
CA ASN A 273 5.71 -3.68 7.50
C ASN A 273 6.89 -4.58 7.10
N ALA A 274 7.84 -4.81 7.99
CA ALA A 274 8.97 -5.71 7.72
C ALA A 274 8.50 -7.16 7.56
N GLU A 275 7.61 -7.66 8.43
CA GLU A 275 7.05 -9.01 8.30
C GLU A 275 6.15 -9.12 7.06
N LEU A 276 5.32 -8.10 6.79
CA LEU A 276 4.51 -8.08 5.58
C LEU A 276 5.37 -8.15 4.31
N ALA A 277 6.47 -7.41 4.24
CA ALA A 277 7.41 -7.50 3.14
C ALA A 277 8.04 -8.88 3.03
N ALA A 278 8.39 -9.52 4.16
CA ALA A 278 8.94 -10.87 4.17
C ALA A 278 7.99 -11.93 3.58
N THR A 279 6.66 -11.71 3.64
CA THR A 279 5.69 -12.63 3.00
C THR A 279 5.82 -12.70 1.48
N PHE A 280 6.56 -11.79 0.87
CA PHE A 280 6.84 -11.80 -0.56
C PHE A 280 7.86 -12.86 -0.98
N ALA A 281 8.68 -13.34 -0.05
CA ALA A 281 9.64 -14.41 -0.31
C ALA A 281 8.93 -15.68 -0.86
N PRO A 282 9.55 -16.44 -1.81
CA PRO A 282 10.91 -16.29 -2.33
C PRO A 282 11.00 -15.38 -3.57
N ARG A 283 10.00 -14.57 -3.88
CA ARG A 283 10.02 -13.65 -5.04
C ARG A 283 11.07 -12.54 -4.82
N PRO A 284 11.75 -12.07 -5.88
CA PRO A 284 12.78 -11.04 -5.78
C PRO A 284 12.25 -9.75 -5.15
N GLN A 285 12.97 -9.24 -4.13
CA GLN A 285 12.65 -7.97 -3.49
C GLN A 285 13.92 -7.14 -3.27
N LEU A 286 13.90 -5.88 -3.69
CA LEU A 286 14.93 -4.90 -3.41
C LEU A 286 14.41 -3.93 -2.34
N ILE A 287 15.00 -3.97 -1.15
CA ILE A 287 14.64 -3.10 -0.04
C ILE A 287 15.63 -1.96 0.04
N LEU A 288 15.16 -0.72 -0.06
CA LEU A 288 15.94 0.47 0.15
C LEU A 288 15.45 1.19 1.41
N SER A 289 16.32 1.31 2.40
CA SER A 289 16.02 1.96 3.68
C SER A 289 16.93 3.14 3.92
N LEU A 290 16.40 4.23 4.50
CA LEU A 290 17.22 5.37 4.95
C LEU A 290 17.95 5.08 6.26
N ILE A 291 17.47 4.14 7.07
CA ILE A 291 18.12 3.77 8.35
C ILE A 291 19.53 3.25 8.12
N HIS A 292 19.75 2.47 7.07
CA HIS A 292 21.08 1.98 6.72
C HIS A 292 22.05 3.04 6.19
N ILE A 293 21.55 4.25 5.88
CA ILE A 293 22.38 5.38 5.47
C ILE A 293 22.78 6.23 6.69
N SER A 294 21.94 6.28 7.71
CA SER A 294 22.13 7.10 8.90
C SER A 294 22.76 6.35 10.08
N GLU A 295 22.67 5.03 10.13
CA GLU A 295 23.28 4.23 11.18
C GLU A 295 24.03 3.04 10.56
N PRO A 296 25.39 3.01 10.71
CA PRO A 296 26.14 1.82 10.34
C PRO A 296 25.67 0.65 11.24
N THR A 297 25.20 -0.41 10.64
CA THR A 297 24.94 -1.66 11.35
C THR A 297 26.18 -2.08 12.09
N ARG A 298 26.12 -2.12 13.41
CA ARG A 298 27.14 -2.74 14.26
C ARG A 298 26.96 -4.26 14.24
#